data_8d3768f98c752f0bdcc3110ebfd385c2
#
_entry.id   8d3768f98c752f0bdcc3110ebfd385c2
#
_cell.length_a   1.000
_cell.length_b   1.000
_cell.length_c   1.000
_cell.angle_alpha   90.00
_cell.angle_beta   90.00
_cell.angle_gamma   90.00
#
_symmetry.space_group_name_H-M   'P 1'
#
loop_
_entity.id
_entity.type
_entity.pdbx_description
1 polymer ?
#
loop_
_entity_poly.entity_id
_entity_poly.type
_entity_poly.pdbx_seq_one_letter_code
_entity_poly.pdbx_strand_id
1 'polypeptide(L)'
;MLLQRRHFLEKAGLGFGSLALGSILRSDGFGAQGMGAIDGNPHFAPKAKSVIWLFMRGGVSHMESFDHKPALNKYAGKSIAETPFSHVQDPEKLKKVRVVVVNDANGQQRNKLFPLQIGFKKYGQSGIEVSDWFPHVGSCIDDISVIRSMWTTDDNHGAQVQFHSGRHMLDPRVPTIGAWINYGLGTLNENLPQFIGMGPRYFDRSDGHYLGPAYDEVKLKIDPKKPLDFAKPEGEFPMEEQRLGFGLVNRLNRITAGKYPGDAALEARIKSYELAFRMQTSVPDIVNFDSETETTKNLYGFDQKET
;
A
#
# COMPACT_ATOMS: atom_id res chain seq x y z
N MET A 1 -1.13 -3.10 -36.11
CA MET A 1 -0.70 -1.82 -35.50
C MET A 1 -0.24 -2.14 -34.06
N LEU A 2 1.03 -2.42 -33.90
CA LEU A 2 1.61 -2.75 -32.60
C LEU A 2 1.64 -1.45 -31.77
N LEU A 3 0.74 -1.35 -30.81
CA LEU A 3 0.83 -0.32 -29.76
C LEU A 3 2.15 -0.54 -29.03
N GLN A 4 3.10 0.36 -29.24
CA GLN A 4 4.39 0.28 -28.55
C GLN A 4 4.11 0.36 -27.04
N ARG A 5 4.62 -0.60 -26.27
CA ARG A 5 4.51 -0.70 -24.80
C ARG A 5 4.76 0.65 -24.11
N ARG A 6 5.64 1.46 -24.67
CA ARG A 6 6.00 2.80 -24.24
C ARG A 6 4.81 3.78 -24.26
N HIS A 7 3.99 3.81 -25.30
CA HIS A 7 2.83 4.72 -25.43
C HIS A 7 1.67 4.32 -24.50
N PHE A 8 1.55 3.03 -24.22
CA PHE A 8 0.60 2.51 -23.25
C PHE A 8 0.98 2.99 -21.83
N LEU A 9 2.26 2.94 -21.50
CA LEU A 9 2.77 3.27 -20.18
C LEU A 9 2.81 4.78 -19.89
N GLU A 10 3.05 5.62 -20.90
CA GLU A 10 2.92 7.08 -20.79
C GLU A 10 1.50 7.51 -20.40
N LYS A 11 0.47 6.81 -20.89
CA LYS A 11 -0.94 7.11 -20.59
C LYS A 11 -1.49 6.40 -19.36
N ALA A 12 -0.86 5.32 -18.91
CA ALA A 12 -1.38 4.48 -17.83
C ALA A 12 -0.97 4.90 -16.42
N GLY A 13 0.03 5.74 -16.23
CA GLY A 13 0.44 6.04 -14.87
C GLY A 13 1.48 7.11 -14.68
N LEU A 14 1.06 8.29 -14.33
CA LEU A 14 1.86 9.30 -13.64
C LEU A 14 1.86 9.00 -12.13
N GLY A 15 2.46 7.88 -11.71
CA GLY A 15 2.55 7.50 -10.32
C GLY A 15 3.81 6.65 -10.06
N PHE A 16 3.89 6.01 -8.92
CA PHE A 16 5.00 5.12 -8.54
C PHE A 16 5.38 4.06 -9.59
N GLY A 17 4.43 3.66 -10.45
CA GLY A 17 4.68 2.76 -11.57
C GLY A 17 5.69 3.32 -12.59
N SER A 18 5.77 4.62 -12.77
CA SER A 18 6.74 5.25 -13.68
C SER A 18 8.16 5.17 -13.14
N LEU A 19 8.35 5.19 -11.81
CA LEU A 19 9.65 5.06 -11.16
C LEU A 19 10.19 3.62 -11.26
N ALA A 20 9.34 2.63 -10.97
CA ALA A 20 9.71 1.23 -11.10
C ALA A 20 10.02 0.87 -12.57
N LEU A 21 9.22 1.36 -13.51
CA LEU A 21 9.40 1.12 -14.93
C LEU A 21 10.65 1.81 -15.49
N GLY A 22 10.97 3.03 -15.02
CA GLY A 22 12.19 3.74 -15.41
C GLY A 22 13.45 2.95 -15.07
N SER A 23 13.44 2.23 -13.95
CA SER A 23 14.55 1.38 -13.53
C SER A 23 14.69 0.12 -14.40
N ILE A 24 13.57 -0.50 -14.79
CA ILE A 24 13.56 -1.69 -15.66
C ILE A 24 14.00 -1.36 -17.08
N LEU A 25 13.46 -0.30 -17.66
CA LEU A 25 13.80 0.12 -19.02
C LEU A 25 15.26 0.52 -19.17
N ARG A 26 15.90 0.90 -18.08
CA ARG A 26 17.34 1.18 -18.06
C ARG A 26 18.19 -0.07 -18.03
N SER A 27 17.80 -1.12 -17.29
CA SER A 27 18.52 -2.40 -17.29
C SER A 27 18.53 -3.05 -18.68
N ASP A 28 17.50 -2.78 -19.49
CA ASP A 28 17.36 -3.30 -20.85
C ASP A 28 17.99 -2.41 -21.94
N GLY A 29 18.79 -1.38 -21.55
CA GLY A 29 19.52 -0.52 -22.48
C GLY A 29 18.65 0.50 -23.26
N PHE A 30 17.37 0.63 -22.95
CA PHE A 30 16.47 1.62 -23.54
C PHE A 30 16.52 2.97 -22.80
N GLY A 31 17.70 3.54 -22.67
CA GLY A 31 17.89 4.87 -22.09
C GLY A 31 17.20 5.94 -22.91
N ALA A 32 16.34 6.72 -22.30
CA ALA A 32 15.64 7.83 -22.89
C ALA A 32 16.61 8.94 -23.30
N GLN A 33 16.86 9.08 -24.59
CA GLN A 33 17.31 10.34 -25.16
C GLN A 33 16.07 11.17 -25.52
N GLY A 34 15.79 12.26 -24.80
CA GLY A 34 14.91 13.30 -25.30
C GLY A 34 13.72 13.79 -24.50
N MET A 35 13.62 13.53 -23.20
CA MET A 35 12.77 14.34 -22.32
C MET A 35 13.63 14.78 -21.15
N GLY A 36 13.58 16.06 -20.76
CA GLY A 36 14.37 16.65 -19.67
C GLY A 36 14.40 15.75 -18.44
N ALA A 37 15.45 15.01 -18.31
CA ALA A 37 15.48 13.68 -17.75
C ALA A 37 15.23 13.69 -16.25
N ILE A 38 14.19 12.99 -15.85
CA ILE A 38 14.39 12.07 -14.72
C ILE A 38 15.23 10.94 -15.34
N ASP A 39 16.52 10.92 -15.07
CA ASP A 39 17.48 9.94 -15.63
C ASP A 39 17.24 8.50 -15.10
N GLY A 40 16.15 8.29 -14.36
CA GLY A 40 15.77 7.02 -13.75
C GLY A 40 16.70 6.56 -12.63
N ASN A 41 17.80 7.28 -12.38
CA ASN A 41 18.64 7.01 -11.25
C ASN A 41 18.03 7.57 -9.97
N PRO A 42 18.04 6.82 -8.88
CA PRO A 42 17.77 7.40 -7.59
C PRO A 42 18.84 8.47 -7.28
N HIS A 43 18.43 9.61 -6.75
CA HIS A 43 19.36 10.68 -6.33
C HIS A 43 20.37 10.20 -5.28
N PHE A 44 20.03 9.13 -4.57
CA PHE A 44 20.87 8.49 -3.56
C PHE A 44 20.86 6.98 -3.80
N ALA A 45 21.98 6.32 -3.49
CA ALA A 45 22.04 4.86 -3.56
C ALA A 45 20.95 4.24 -2.66
N PRO A 46 20.12 3.33 -3.19
CA PRO A 46 19.06 2.70 -2.41
C PRO A 46 19.65 1.85 -1.29
N LYS A 47 19.13 2.04 -0.08
CA LYS A 47 19.54 1.28 1.12
C LYS A 47 18.46 0.33 1.59
N ALA A 48 17.20 0.58 1.23
CA ALA A 48 16.06 -0.23 1.64
C ALA A 48 16.07 -1.57 0.92
N LYS A 49 15.88 -2.64 1.69
CA LYS A 49 15.74 -4.02 1.19
C LYS A 49 14.30 -4.49 1.17
N SER A 50 13.44 -3.86 1.94
CA SER A 50 12.02 -4.19 2.09
C SER A 50 11.21 -2.92 2.24
N VAL A 51 9.95 -2.97 1.80
CA VAL A 51 8.99 -1.88 1.92
C VAL A 51 7.85 -2.35 2.81
N ILE A 52 7.56 -1.60 3.87
CA ILE A 52 6.38 -1.81 4.72
C ILE A 52 5.45 -0.61 4.51
N TRP A 53 4.25 -0.89 4.06
CA TRP A 53 3.21 0.10 3.84
C TRP A 53 2.20 0.06 4.98
N LEU A 54 2.30 1.02 5.92
CA LEU A 54 1.40 1.13 7.05
C LEU A 54 0.25 2.08 6.69
N PHE A 55 -0.91 1.51 6.39
CA PHE A 55 -2.08 2.27 6.00
C PHE A 55 -3.11 2.33 7.14
N MET A 56 -3.37 3.52 7.65
CA MET A 56 -4.40 3.76 8.67
C MET A 56 -5.76 3.88 8.00
N ARG A 57 -6.51 2.79 7.99
CA ARG A 57 -7.86 2.73 7.40
C ARG A 57 -8.81 3.66 8.13
N GLY A 58 -9.68 4.33 7.39
CA GLY A 58 -10.64 5.29 7.94
C GLY A 58 -10.14 6.74 7.93
N GLY A 59 -8.84 6.92 7.67
CA GLY A 59 -8.20 8.23 7.61
C GLY A 59 -7.84 8.77 8.98
N VAL A 60 -6.65 9.34 9.06
CA VAL A 60 -6.20 10.14 10.20
C VAL A 60 -6.35 11.59 9.81
N SER A 61 -6.90 12.42 10.69
CA SER A 61 -6.90 13.86 10.46
C SER A 61 -5.47 14.37 10.36
N HIS A 62 -5.04 14.80 9.16
CA HIS A 62 -3.69 15.34 8.97
C HIS A 62 -3.46 16.57 9.82
N MET A 63 -4.50 17.39 10.04
CA MET A 63 -4.46 18.63 10.84
C MET A 63 -4.30 18.34 12.34
N GLU A 64 -4.65 17.14 12.80
CA GLU A 64 -4.56 16.74 14.20
C GLU A 64 -3.51 15.63 14.42
N SER A 65 -2.62 15.43 13.45
CA SER A 65 -1.51 14.48 13.56
C SER A 65 -0.15 15.13 13.31
N PHE A 66 0.20 15.44 12.05
CA PHE A 66 1.53 15.89 11.66
C PHE A 66 1.54 17.25 10.93
N ASP A 67 0.39 17.83 10.65
CA ASP A 67 0.26 19.09 9.92
C ASP A 67 -0.45 20.16 10.77
N HIS A 68 0.23 20.62 11.79
CA HIS A 68 -0.28 21.61 12.74
C HIS A 68 -0.74 22.89 12.05
N LYS A 69 -2.00 23.28 12.28
CA LYS A 69 -2.66 24.47 11.72
C LYS A 69 -3.18 25.41 12.84
N PRO A 70 -2.32 26.23 13.45
CA PRO A 70 -2.73 27.15 14.52
C PRO A 70 -3.85 28.12 14.10
N ALA A 71 -3.98 28.37 12.80
CA ALA A 71 -5.06 29.19 12.26
C ALA A 71 -6.47 28.62 12.54
N LEU A 72 -6.61 27.30 12.73
CA LEU A 72 -7.89 26.68 13.11
C LEU A 72 -8.37 27.19 14.46
N ASN A 73 -7.47 27.30 15.44
CA ASN A 73 -7.80 27.86 16.75
C ASN A 73 -8.11 29.36 16.66
N LYS A 74 -7.34 30.09 15.85
CA LYS A 74 -7.52 31.54 15.67
C LYS A 74 -8.86 31.90 15.04
N TYR A 75 -9.35 31.10 14.12
CA TYR A 75 -10.58 31.37 13.37
C TYR A 75 -11.73 30.42 13.74
N ALA A 76 -11.63 29.74 14.87
CA ALA A 76 -12.67 28.84 15.35
C ALA A 76 -14.04 29.56 15.44
N GLY A 77 -15.09 28.85 15.00
CA GLY A 77 -16.46 29.34 14.97
C GLY A 77 -16.80 30.26 13.80
N LYS A 78 -15.83 30.66 12.98
CA LYS A 78 -16.05 31.46 11.75
C LYS A 78 -16.22 30.53 10.54
N SER A 79 -16.89 30.99 9.50
CA SER A 79 -16.82 30.38 8.18
C SER A 79 -15.50 30.74 7.48
N ILE A 80 -15.10 30.00 6.47
CA ILE A 80 -13.91 30.33 5.66
C ILE A 80 -14.05 31.71 5.01
N ALA A 81 -15.27 32.08 4.58
CA ALA A 81 -15.53 33.37 3.98
C ALA A 81 -15.24 34.58 4.92
N GLU A 82 -15.32 34.38 6.24
CA GLU A 82 -15.00 35.36 7.25
C GLU A 82 -13.52 35.42 7.64
N THR A 83 -12.68 34.69 6.91
CA THR A 83 -11.23 34.63 7.15
C THR A 83 -10.45 35.17 5.94
N PRO A 84 -9.16 35.50 6.10
CA PRO A 84 -8.30 35.87 4.99
C PRO A 84 -8.12 34.79 3.93
N PHE A 85 -8.59 33.59 4.19
CA PHE A 85 -8.48 32.41 3.31
C PHE A 85 -9.74 32.18 2.44
N SER A 86 -10.65 33.12 2.35
CA SER A 86 -11.90 33.03 1.58
C SER A 86 -11.65 32.63 0.11
N HIS A 87 -10.49 32.99 -0.45
CA HIS A 87 -10.09 32.68 -1.82
C HIS A 87 -9.92 31.18 -2.12
N VAL A 88 -9.78 30.31 -1.10
CA VAL A 88 -9.66 28.86 -1.29
C VAL A 88 -11.00 28.22 -1.69
N GLN A 89 -12.12 28.90 -1.42
CA GLN A 89 -13.47 28.49 -1.80
C GLN A 89 -13.99 29.19 -3.06
N ASP A 90 -13.11 29.84 -3.82
CA ASP A 90 -13.48 30.48 -5.10
C ASP A 90 -14.09 29.43 -6.04
N PRO A 91 -15.36 29.59 -6.46
CA PRO A 91 -16.05 28.61 -7.32
C PRO A 91 -15.32 28.35 -8.64
N GLU A 92 -14.66 29.38 -9.22
CA GLU A 92 -13.94 29.22 -10.48
C GLU A 92 -12.66 28.39 -10.33
N LYS A 93 -12.04 28.46 -9.16
CA LYS A 93 -10.89 27.59 -8.84
C LYS A 93 -11.34 26.16 -8.55
N LEU A 94 -12.42 26.00 -7.82
CA LEU A 94 -12.98 24.68 -7.49
C LEU A 94 -13.44 23.91 -8.72
N LYS A 95 -13.95 24.58 -9.74
CA LYS A 95 -14.32 23.93 -11.02
C LYS A 95 -13.15 23.25 -11.74
N LYS A 96 -11.92 23.70 -11.49
CA LYS A 96 -10.69 23.14 -12.09
C LYS A 96 -10.11 21.97 -11.32
N VAL A 97 -10.62 21.70 -10.13
CA VAL A 97 -10.14 20.63 -9.26
C VAL A 97 -11.20 19.54 -9.21
N ARG A 98 -10.80 18.31 -9.55
CA ARG A 98 -11.70 17.16 -9.38
C ARG A 98 -11.78 16.84 -7.88
N VAL A 99 -12.80 17.34 -7.22
CA VAL A 99 -13.08 17.08 -5.81
C VAL A 99 -14.45 16.42 -5.71
N VAL A 100 -14.52 15.32 -5.00
CA VAL A 100 -15.79 14.73 -4.58
C VAL A 100 -16.12 15.32 -3.22
N VAL A 101 -17.03 16.28 -3.20
CA VAL A 101 -17.53 16.86 -1.95
C VAL A 101 -18.61 15.95 -1.39
N VAL A 102 -18.38 15.40 -0.22
CA VAL A 102 -19.35 14.58 0.49
C VAL A 102 -19.81 15.34 1.73
N ASN A 103 -21.10 15.33 1.99
CA ASN A 103 -21.65 15.82 3.24
C ASN A 103 -21.08 15.00 4.41
N ASP A 104 -21.07 15.56 5.60
CA ASP A 104 -20.69 14.80 6.79
C ASP A 104 -21.59 13.56 6.97
N ALA A 105 -21.23 12.64 7.86
CA ALA A 105 -21.96 11.41 8.11
C ALA A 105 -23.45 11.63 8.46
N ASN A 106 -23.82 12.83 8.86
CA ASN A 106 -25.20 13.25 9.16
C ASN A 106 -25.88 13.98 8.00
N GLY A 107 -25.24 14.07 6.83
CA GLY A 107 -25.77 14.74 5.64
C GLY A 107 -25.73 16.26 5.71
N GLN A 108 -25.02 16.85 6.66
CA GLN A 108 -24.89 18.29 6.82
C GLN A 108 -23.50 18.78 6.44
N GLN A 109 -23.43 19.83 5.64
CA GLN A 109 -22.19 20.55 5.42
C GLN A 109 -21.84 21.37 6.65
N ARG A 110 -20.65 21.17 7.18
CA ARG A 110 -20.10 22.02 8.22
C ARG A 110 -19.51 23.25 7.57
N ASN A 111 -20.08 24.39 7.88
CA ASN A 111 -19.67 25.69 7.33
C ASN A 111 -18.83 26.53 8.30
N LYS A 112 -18.57 26.04 9.51
CA LYS A 112 -17.75 26.70 10.53
C LYS A 112 -16.46 25.92 10.79
N LEU A 113 -15.39 26.67 11.00
CA LEU A 113 -14.09 26.12 11.38
C LEU A 113 -14.13 25.64 12.83
N PHE A 114 -13.60 24.46 13.06
CA PHE A 114 -13.42 23.91 14.40
C PHE A 114 -11.99 24.15 14.88
N PRO A 115 -11.80 24.41 16.17
CA PRO A 115 -10.47 24.45 16.75
C PRO A 115 -9.86 23.07 16.75
N LEU A 116 -8.53 23.01 16.83
CA LEU A 116 -7.82 21.75 17.06
C LEU A 116 -8.27 21.14 18.39
N GLN A 117 -8.50 19.84 18.38
CA GLN A 117 -8.97 19.08 19.55
C GLN A 117 -7.83 18.57 20.42
N ILE A 118 -6.60 18.63 19.91
CA ILE A 118 -5.42 18.04 20.52
C ILE A 118 -4.25 19.04 20.58
N GLY A 119 -3.37 18.86 21.54
CA GLY A 119 -2.15 19.63 21.65
C GLY A 119 -1.06 19.15 20.68
N PHE A 120 -0.09 20.04 20.47
CA PHE A 120 1.10 19.77 19.66
C PHE A 120 2.34 20.16 20.43
N LYS A 121 3.41 19.43 20.25
CA LYS A 121 4.73 19.80 20.74
C LYS A 121 5.82 19.47 19.72
N LYS A 122 6.95 20.14 19.85
CA LYS A 122 8.13 19.91 19.02
C LYS A 122 8.88 18.69 19.54
N TYR A 123 9.30 17.85 18.61
CA TYR A 123 10.08 16.66 18.89
C TYR A 123 11.41 16.68 18.14
N GLY A 124 12.37 15.93 18.68
CA GLY A 124 13.68 15.73 18.08
C GLY A 124 14.51 16.99 17.89
N GLN A 125 15.62 16.86 17.19
CA GLN A 125 16.48 17.97 16.80
C GLN A 125 15.88 18.76 15.64
N SER A 126 15.12 18.11 14.77
CA SER A 126 14.39 18.74 13.66
C SER A 126 13.32 19.72 14.11
N GLY A 127 12.82 19.60 15.34
CA GLY A 127 11.78 20.46 15.90
C GLY A 127 10.44 20.34 15.19
N ILE A 128 10.19 19.21 14.51
CA ILE A 128 8.91 18.95 13.85
C ILE A 128 7.81 18.85 14.89
N GLU A 129 6.70 19.55 14.66
CA GLU A 129 5.54 19.49 15.52
C GLU A 129 4.71 18.23 15.23
N VAL A 130 4.45 17.45 16.27
CA VAL A 130 3.64 16.24 16.25
C VAL A 130 2.57 16.36 17.33
N SER A 131 1.36 15.86 17.05
CA SER A 131 0.28 15.92 18.03
C SER A 131 0.52 14.96 19.18
N ASP A 132 -0.15 15.25 20.31
CA ASP A 132 -0.04 14.43 21.53
C ASP A 132 -0.65 13.03 21.37
N TRP A 133 -1.34 12.73 20.27
CA TRP A 133 -1.82 11.38 19.94
C TRP A 133 -0.71 10.46 19.43
N PHE A 134 0.41 11.01 18.95
CA PHE A 134 1.49 10.23 18.34
C PHE A 134 2.83 10.41 19.07
N PRO A 135 2.89 10.24 20.41
CA PRO A 135 4.11 10.51 21.19
C PRO A 135 5.26 9.57 20.79
N HIS A 136 4.96 8.31 20.50
CA HIS A 136 5.98 7.32 20.09
C HIS A 136 6.52 7.60 18.68
N VAL A 137 5.66 8.03 17.74
CA VAL A 137 6.12 8.48 16.43
C VAL A 137 6.93 9.76 16.58
N GLY A 138 6.50 10.67 17.44
CA GLY A 138 7.25 11.88 17.78
C GLY A 138 8.65 11.58 18.28
N SER A 139 8.86 10.54 19.10
CA SER A 139 10.18 10.18 19.60
C SER A 139 11.15 9.69 18.49
N CYS A 140 10.63 9.28 17.34
CA CYS A 140 11.43 8.83 16.19
C CYS A 140 11.41 9.86 15.04
N ILE A 141 10.97 11.09 15.26
CA ILE A 141 10.65 12.04 14.19
C ILE A 141 11.86 12.45 13.36
N ASP A 142 13.05 12.42 13.92
CA ASP A 142 14.29 12.75 13.21
C ASP A 142 14.68 11.70 12.17
N ASP A 143 14.14 10.47 12.30
CA ASP A 143 14.31 9.38 11.35
C ASP A 143 13.19 9.33 10.29
N ILE A 144 12.21 10.24 10.36
CA ILE A 144 10.99 10.22 9.54
C ILE A 144 10.94 11.44 8.63
N SER A 145 10.66 11.21 7.35
CA SER A 145 10.35 12.29 6.41
C SER A 145 8.85 12.59 6.42
N VAL A 146 8.45 13.80 6.83
CA VAL A 146 7.06 14.24 6.87
C VAL A 146 6.72 15.05 5.63
N ILE A 147 5.79 14.55 4.80
CA ILE A 147 5.33 15.22 3.59
C ILE A 147 3.94 15.81 3.83
N ARG A 148 3.86 17.11 4.09
CA ARG A 148 2.62 17.82 4.41
C ARG A 148 1.86 18.33 3.19
N SER A 149 2.46 18.28 2.00
CA SER A 149 1.90 18.80 0.75
C SER A 149 1.11 17.77 -0.06
N MET A 150 0.88 16.60 0.49
CA MET A 150 0.07 15.55 -0.16
C MET A 150 -1.40 15.97 -0.19
N TRP A 151 -2.08 15.70 -1.29
CA TRP A 151 -3.51 15.94 -1.45
C TRP A 151 -4.16 14.87 -2.31
N THR A 152 -5.47 14.73 -2.22
CA THR A 152 -6.27 13.78 -2.97
C THR A 152 -7.53 14.44 -3.51
N THR A 153 -8.16 13.85 -4.50
CA THR A 153 -9.41 14.33 -5.11
C THR A 153 -10.65 13.67 -4.52
N ASP A 154 -10.48 12.74 -3.60
CA ASP A 154 -11.57 12.00 -2.94
C ASP A 154 -11.44 12.18 -1.42
N ASP A 155 -12.54 12.45 -0.75
CA ASP A 155 -12.63 12.76 0.67
C ASP A 155 -13.29 11.65 1.49
N ASN A 156 -13.54 10.49 0.88
CA ASN A 156 -14.18 9.37 1.56
C ASN A 156 -13.49 8.03 1.27
N HIS A 157 -14.19 6.91 1.41
CA HIS A 157 -13.63 5.57 1.21
C HIS A 157 -12.98 5.34 -0.16
N GLY A 158 -13.40 6.06 -1.19
CA GLY A 158 -12.76 6.04 -2.50
C GLY A 158 -11.32 6.55 -2.48
N ALA A 159 -10.99 7.46 -1.56
CA ALA A 159 -9.62 7.94 -1.36
C ALA A 159 -8.65 6.81 -1.01
N GLN A 160 -9.11 5.74 -0.35
CA GLN A 160 -8.28 4.57 -0.06
C GLN A 160 -7.80 3.89 -1.35
N VAL A 161 -8.69 3.76 -2.34
CA VAL A 161 -8.33 3.21 -3.66
C VAL A 161 -7.29 4.11 -4.32
N GLN A 162 -7.52 5.42 -4.28
CA GLN A 162 -6.59 6.39 -4.86
C GLN A 162 -5.23 6.36 -4.17
N PHE A 163 -5.21 6.19 -2.86
CA PHE A 163 -3.97 6.12 -2.09
C PHE A 163 -3.13 4.88 -2.44
N HIS A 164 -3.77 3.74 -2.67
CA HIS A 164 -3.07 2.51 -3.05
C HIS A 164 -2.72 2.42 -4.53
N SER A 165 -3.46 3.07 -5.41
CA SER A 165 -3.33 2.90 -6.86
C SER A 165 -2.90 4.16 -7.61
N GLY A 166 -2.95 5.34 -6.96
CA GLY A 166 -2.71 6.63 -7.61
C GLY A 166 -3.85 7.08 -8.54
N ARG A 167 -5.00 6.35 -8.56
CA ARG A 167 -6.14 6.64 -9.43
C ARG A 167 -7.44 6.76 -8.63
N HIS A 168 -8.29 7.69 -9.05
CA HIS A 168 -9.61 7.84 -8.45
C HIS A 168 -10.43 6.56 -8.60
N MET A 169 -11.28 6.26 -7.62
CA MET A 169 -12.07 5.01 -7.59
C MET A 169 -13.00 4.81 -8.80
N LEU A 170 -13.40 5.89 -9.46
CA LEU A 170 -14.24 5.87 -10.67
C LEU A 170 -13.43 5.74 -11.96
N ASP A 171 -12.11 5.85 -11.90
CA ASP A 171 -11.25 5.61 -13.06
C ASP A 171 -11.12 4.10 -13.34
N PRO A 172 -10.69 3.71 -14.54
CA PRO A 172 -10.33 2.32 -14.80
C PRO A 172 -9.36 1.80 -13.75
N ARG A 173 -9.56 0.56 -13.33
CA ARG A 173 -8.73 -0.07 -12.31
C ARG A 173 -7.31 -0.25 -12.81
N VAL A 174 -6.36 0.05 -11.94
CA VAL A 174 -4.92 -0.09 -12.20
C VAL A 174 -4.26 -0.86 -11.04
N PRO A 175 -3.06 -1.41 -11.27
CA PRO A 175 -2.34 -2.12 -10.21
C PRO A 175 -2.05 -1.22 -9.03
N THR A 176 -2.05 -1.82 -7.84
CA THR A 176 -1.67 -1.14 -6.61
C THR A 176 -0.17 -0.92 -6.52
N ILE A 177 0.25 -0.04 -5.60
CA ILE A 177 1.68 0.21 -5.34
C ILE A 177 2.44 -1.09 -5.01
N GLY A 178 1.84 -1.99 -4.22
CA GLY A 178 2.46 -3.27 -3.88
C GLY A 178 2.64 -4.17 -5.09
N ALA A 179 1.64 -4.23 -5.97
CA ALA A 179 1.75 -4.97 -7.24
C ALA A 179 2.83 -4.40 -8.16
N TRP A 180 2.97 -3.09 -8.24
CA TRP A 180 4.02 -2.44 -9.01
C TRP A 180 5.43 -2.71 -8.46
N ILE A 181 5.59 -2.67 -7.14
CA ILE A 181 6.86 -3.02 -6.47
C ILE A 181 7.21 -4.48 -6.76
N ASN A 182 6.23 -5.39 -6.62
CA ASN A 182 6.41 -6.81 -6.93
C ASN A 182 6.81 -7.02 -8.40
N TYR A 183 6.12 -6.36 -9.33
CA TYR A 183 6.41 -6.45 -10.77
C TYR A 183 7.79 -5.89 -11.12
N GLY A 184 8.16 -4.75 -10.54
CA GLY A 184 9.37 -4.02 -10.92
C GLY A 184 10.64 -4.52 -10.27
N LEU A 185 10.58 -4.93 -9.02
CA LEU A 185 11.76 -5.31 -8.24
C LEU A 185 11.90 -6.83 -8.07
N GLY A 186 10.80 -7.58 -8.14
CA GLY A 186 10.81 -9.01 -7.88
C GLY A 186 11.25 -9.33 -6.45
N THR A 187 11.74 -10.54 -6.25
CA THR A 187 12.29 -10.98 -4.96
C THR A 187 13.50 -11.87 -5.14
N LEU A 188 14.38 -11.86 -4.15
CA LEU A 188 15.45 -12.86 -4.01
C LEU A 188 15.01 -14.05 -3.15
N ASN A 189 13.81 -14.02 -2.57
CA ASN A 189 13.27 -15.08 -1.73
C ASN A 189 12.20 -15.88 -2.49
N GLU A 190 12.48 -17.13 -2.77
CA GLU A 190 11.57 -18.02 -3.50
C GLU A 190 10.54 -18.73 -2.61
N ASN A 191 10.72 -18.69 -1.29
CA ASN A 191 9.91 -19.43 -0.31
C ASN A 191 8.80 -18.61 0.33
N LEU A 192 8.84 -17.28 0.14
CA LEU A 192 7.86 -16.36 0.70
C LEU A 192 7.23 -15.51 -0.40
N PRO A 193 5.97 -15.07 -0.20
CA PRO A 193 5.34 -14.14 -1.10
C PRO A 193 6.12 -12.82 -1.15
N GLN A 194 6.18 -12.25 -2.33
CA GLN A 194 6.84 -10.95 -2.55
C GLN A 194 5.99 -9.78 -2.07
N PHE A 195 4.67 -9.95 -2.18
CA PHE A 195 3.71 -8.95 -1.77
C PHE A 195 2.72 -9.57 -0.77
N ILE A 196 2.79 -9.14 0.45
CA ILE A 196 1.97 -9.61 1.56
C ILE A 196 1.05 -8.49 2.01
N GLY A 197 -0.24 -8.78 2.11
CA GLY A 197 -1.21 -7.89 2.70
C GLY A 197 -1.72 -8.44 4.04
N MET A 198 -1.77 -7.59 5.05
CA MET A 198 -2.31 -7.91 6.37
C MET A 198 -3.46 -6.99 6.72
N GLY A 199 -4.42 -7.51 7.46
CA GLY A 199 -5.59 -6.77 7.91
C GLY A 199 -6.74 -6.73 6.91
N PRO A 200 -7.89 -6.16 7.32
CA PRO A 200 -9.08 -6.11 6.51
C PRO A 200 -8.96 -5.08 5.39
N ARG A 201 -9.39 -5.44 4.19
CA ARG A 201 -9.55 -4.51 3.07
C ARG A 201 -10.96 -3.96 3.01
N TYR A 202 -11.06 -2.70 2.62
CA TYR A 202 -12.36 -2.09 2.36
C TYR A 202 -12.96 -2.56 1.03
N PHE A 203 -12.12 -2.80 0.04
CA PHE A 203 -12.52 -3.31 -1.27
C PHE A 203 -11.77 -4.59 -1.56
N ASP A 204 -12.51 -5.69 -1.74
CA ASP A 204 -11.92 -6.96 -2.16
C ASP A 204 -11.66 -6.91 -3.66
N ARG A 205 -10.40 -6.72 -4.03
CA ARG A 205 -9.97 -6.55 -5.42
C ARG A 205 -8.60 -7.16 -5.62
N SER A 206 -8.40 -7.67 -6.84
CA SER A 206 -7.08 -8.04 -7.32
C SER A 206 -6.18 -6.82 -7.36
N ASP A 207 -4.94 -6.94 -6.92
CA ASP A 207 -3.96 -5.86 -6.89
C ASP A 207 -3.18 -5.73 -8.18
N GLY A 208 -2.94 -6.84 -8.84
CA GLY A 208 -2.16 -6.91 -10.07
C GLY A 208 -2.88 -6.35 -11.27
N HIS A 209 -4.22 -6.42 -11.32
CA HIS A 209 -5.05 -6.00 -12.44
C HIS A 209 -4.46 -6.42 -13.80
N TYR A 210 -4.11 -5.47 -14.67
CA TYR A 210 -3.56 -5.76 -15.99
C TYR A 210 -2.12 -6.30 -15.97
N LEU A 211 -1.41 -6.25 -14.84
CA LEU A 211 -0.15 -6.96 -14.67
C LEU A 211 -0.38 -8.47 -14.50
N GLY A 212 -1.57 -8.86 -14.09
CA GLY A 212 -1.98 -10.23 -13.89
C GLY A 212 -1.90 -10.72 -12.45
N PRO A 213 -2.55 -11.86 -12.17
CA PRO A 213 -2.72 -12.39 -10.82
C PRO A 213 -1.41 -12.87 -10.15
N ALA A 214 -0.32 -13.00 -10.90
CA ALA A 214 1.00 -13.29 -10.33
C ALA A 214 1.53 -12.18 -9.41
N TYR A 215 0.97 -10.98 -9.55
CA TYR A 215 1.37 -9.79 -8.80
C TYR A 215 0.35 -9.36 -7.75
N ASP A 216 -0.68 -10.18 -7.53
CA ASP A 216 -1.63 -9.97 -6.45
C ASP A 216 -0.96 -10.19 -5.09
N GLU A 217 -1.53 -9.58 -4.05
CA GLU A 217 -1.08 -9.83 -2.70
C GLU A 217 -1.43 -11.24 -2.24
N VAL A 218 -0.60 -11.79 -1.39
CA VAL A 218 -0.93 -12.95 -0.56
C VAL A 218 -1.41 -12.44 0.79
N LYS A 219 -2.64 -12.78 1.14
CA LYS A 219 -3.24 -12.35 2.41
C LYS A 219 -2.70 -13.17 3.57
N LEU A 220 -2.13 -12.50 4.57
CA LEU A 220 -1.85 -13.09 5.87
C LEU A 220 -2.89 -12.64 6.88
N LYS A 221 -3.38 -13.57 7.67
CA LYS A 221 -4.19 -13.28 8.85
C LYS A 221 -3.27 -12.99 10.04
N ILE A 222 -3.68 -12.01 10.84
CA ILE A 222 -3.02 -11.73 12.11
C ILE A 222 -3.58 -12.72 13.15
N ASP A 223 -3.32 -14.01 12.92
CA ASP A 223 -3.70 -15.11 13.82
C ASP A 223 -2.51 -16.07 13.92
N PRO A 224 -1.82 -16.10 15.05
CA PRO A 224 -0.65 -16.97 15.25
C PRO A 224 -0.96 -18.45 15.06
N LYS A 225 -2.21 -18.86 15.27
CA LYS A 225 -2.63 -20.27 15.14
C LYS A 225 -2.98 -20.65 13.71
N LYS A 226 -3.46 -19.67 12.90
CA LYS A 226 -3.88 -19.87 11.52
C LYS A 226 -3.54 -18.65 10.65
N PRO A 227 -2.25 -18.34 10.47
CA PRO A 227 -1.82 -17.14 9.74
C PRO A 227 -2.13 -17.17 8.26
N LEU A 228 -2.28 -18.36 7.69
CA LEU A 228 -2.63 -18.59 6.30
C LEU A 228 -3.79 -19.58 6.21
N ASP A 229 -4.77 -19.22 5.39
CA ASP A 229 -5.78 -20.19 4.98
C ASP A 229 -5.10 -21.28 4.14
N PHE A 230 -5.45 -22.52 4.43
CA PHE A 230 -4.94 -23.69 3.70
C PHE A 230 -3.41 -23.93 3.82
N ALA A 231 -2.73 -23.32 4.80
CA ALA A 231 -1.30 -23.59 5.05
C ALA A 231 -1.02 -25.00 5.56
N LYS A 232 -2.02 -25.66 6.11
CA LYS A 232 -1.96 -27.07 6.50
C LYS A 232 -3.13 -27.81 5.89
N PRO A 233 -2.93 -29.04 5.40
CA PRO A 233 -4.05 -29.88 4.96
C PRO A 233 -4.97 -30.20 6.15
N GLU A 234 -6.26 -30.41 5.86
CA GLU A 234 -7.20 -30.93 6.85
C GLU A 234 -6.88 -32.40 7.10
N GLY A 235 -6.22 -32.69 8.21
CA GLY A 235 -5.76 -34.01 8.60
C GLY A 235 -4.25 -34.13 8.74
N GLU A 236 -3.80 -35.21 9.38
CA GLU A 236 -2.37 -35.53 9.52
C GLU A 236 -1.93 -36.33 8.31
N PHE A 237 -1.35 -35.66 7.34
CA PHE A 237 -0.72 -36.31 6.17
C PHE A 237 0.81 -36.23 6.34
N PRO A 238 1.52 -37.35 6.15
CA PRO A 238 2.97 -37.33 6.11
C PRO A 238 3.50 -36.38 5.03
N MET A 239 4.53 -35.60 5.33
CA MET A 239 5.11 -34.64 4.40
C MET A 239 5.49 -35.28 3.06
N GLU A 240 5.90 -36.54 3.07
CA GLU A 240 6.27 -37.26 1.82
C GLU A 240 5.06 -37.52 0.93
N GLU A 241 3.90 -37.86 1.51
CA GLU A 241 2.66 -38.02 0.75
C GLU A 241 2.19 -36.71 0.15
N GLN A 242 2.29 -35.62 0.93
CA GLN A 242 1.98 -34.28 0.43
C GLN A 242 2.89 -33.91 -0.75
N ARG A 243 4.18 -34.20 -0.65
CA ARG A 243 5.16 -33.95 -1.72
C ARG A 243 4.85 -34.74 -2.98
N LEU A 244 4.50 -36.03 -2.84
CA LEU A 244 4.10 -36.87 -3.97
C LEU A 244 2.80 -36.36 -4.60
N GLY A 245 1.78 -36.05 -3.80
CA GLY A 245 0.52 -35.49 -4.28
C GLY A 245 0.73 -34.17 -5.02
N PHE A 246 1.53 -33.27 -4.46
CA PHE A 246 1.90 -32.02 -5.09
C PHE A 246 2.67 -32.20 -6.39
N GLY A 247 3.60 -33.16 -6.45
CA GLY A 247 4.31 -33.54 -7.67
C GLY A 247 3.37 -34.01 -8.80
N LEU A 248 2.33 -34.76 -8.46
CA LEU A 248 1.29 -35.17 -9.40
C LEU A 248 0.47 -33.97 -9.90
N VAL A 249 0.02 -33.10 -9.01
CA VAL A 249 -0.73 -31.88 -9.37
C VAL A 249 0.10 -31.00 -10.30
N ASN A 250 1.39 -30.80 -10.01
CA ASN A 250 2.28 -30.01 -10.86
C ASN A 250 2.47 -30.64 -12.25
N ARG A 251 2.54 -31.98 -12.34
CA ARG A 251 2.62 -32.66 -13.62
C ARG A 251 1.34 -32.46 -14.45
N LEU A 252 0.18 -32.58 -13.83
CA LEU A 252 -1.11 -32.33 -14.49
C LEU A 252 -1.25 -30.85 -14.93
N ASN A 253 -0.84 -29.92 -14.09
CA ASN A 253 -0.82 -28.50 -14.39
C ASN A 253 0.07 -28.18 -15.61
N ARG A 254 1.27 -28.77 -15.69
CA ARG A 254 2.17 -28.59 -16.85
C ARG A 254 1.58 -29.16 -18.15
N ILE A 255 0.89 -30.29 -18.08
CA ILE A 255 0.18 -30.86 -19.24
C ILE A 255 -0.93 -29.90 -19.69
N THR A 256 -1.67 -29.33 -18.75
CA THR A 256 -2.73 -28.34 -19.03
C THR A 256 -2.15 -27.06 -19.60
N ALA A 257 -1.09 -26.53 -19.01
CA ALA A 257 -0.40 -25.32 -19.50
C ALA A 257 0.11 -25.48 -20.94
N GLY A 258 0.58 -26.70 -21.29
CA GLY A 258 0.98 -27.00 -22.67
C GLY A 258 -0.16 -26.95 -23.68
N LYS A 259 -1.42 -27.12 -23.25
CA LYS A 259 -2.62 -26.97 -24.10
C LYS A 259 -3.07 -25.51 -24.26
N TYR A 260 -2.68 -24.65 -23.33
CA TYR A 260 -3.04 -23.21 -23.28
C TYR A 260 -1.79 -22.35 -23.13
N PRO A 261 -0.91 -22.33 -24.14
CA PRO A 261 0.32 -21.56 -24.08
C PRO A 261 0.01 -20.06 -24.02
N GLY A 262 0.66 -19.36 -23.08
CA GLY A 262 0.47 -17.91 -22.88
C GLY A 262 -0.74 -17.53 -22.03
N ASP A 263 -1.44 -18.48 -21.40
CA ASP A 263 -2.46 -18.17 -20.40
C ASP A 263 -1.80 -17.75 -19.09
N ALA A 264 -1.66 -16.43 -18.91
CA ALA A 264 -1.04 -15.84 -17.73
C ALA A 264 -1.78 -16.19 -16.42
N ALA A 265 -3.11 -16.40 -16.46
CA ALA A 265 -3.88 -16.75 -15.28
C ALA A 265 -3.60 -18.20 -14.85
N LEU A 266 -3.46 -19.10 -15.81
CA LEU A 266 -3.08 -20.50 -15.53
C LEU A 266 -1.64 -20.59 -14.99
N GLU A 267 -0.70 -19.88 -15.59
CA GLU A 267 0.69 -19.81 -15.12
C GLU A 267 0.79 -19.25 -13.69
N ALA A 268 0.06 -18.16 -13.41
CA ALA A 268 0.00 -17.58 -12.08
C ALA A 268 -0.58 -18.55 -11.04
N ARG A 269 -1.63 -19.28 -11.40
CA ARG A 269 -2.22 -20.31 -10.53
C ARG A 269 -1.22 -21.42 -10.21
N ILE A 270 -0.49 -21.91 -11.19
CA ILE A 270 0.55 -22.94 -10.98
C ILE A 270 1.61 -22.43 -10.01
N LYS A 271 2.13 -21.21 -10.23
CA LYS A 271 3.11 -20.58 -9.35
C LYS A 271 2.57 -20.38 -7.93
N SER A 272 1.28 -20.02 -7.79
CA SER A 272 0.64 -19.86 -6.48
C SER A 272 0.58 -21.18 -5.71
N TYR A 273 0.28 -22.29 -6.35
CA TYR A 273 0.32 -23.60 -5.71
C TYR A 273 1.74 -24.00 -5.29
N GLU A 274 2.72 -23.74 -6.15
CA GLU A 274 4.13 -24.01 -5.83
C GLU A 274 4.62 -23.18 -4.64
N LEU A 275 4.26 -21.90 -4.60
CA LEU A 275 4.56 -21.01 -3.49
C LEU A 275 3.86 -21.47 -2.21
N ALA A 276 2.56 -21.78 -2.26
CA ALA A 276 1.80 -22.26 -1.12
C ALA A 276 2.42 -23.51 -0.50
N PHE A 277 2.89 -24.45 -1.33
CA PHE A 277 3.58 -25.65 -0.84
C PHE A 277 4.90 -25.31 -0.13
N ARG A 278 5.72 -24.41 -0.69
CA ARG A 278 6.97 -23.96 -0.04
C ARG A 278 6.70 -23.19 1.25
N MET A 279 5.63 -22.42 1.31
CA MET A 279 5.21 -21.68 2.50
C MET A 279 4.81 -22.57 3.67
N GLN A 280 4.30 -23.79 3.42
CA GLN A 280 3.95 -24.73 4.50
C GLN A 280 5.12 -25.05 5.40
N THR A 281 6.35 -25.04 4.88
CA THR A 281 7.57 -25.29 5.63
C THR A 281 8.19 -24.05 6.25
N SER A 282 7.99 -22.88 5.63
CA SER A 282 8.67 -21.64 6.03
C SER A 282 7.83 -20.76 6.95
N VAL A 283 6.50 -20.75 6.78
CA VAL A 283 5.60 -19.87 7.53
C VAL A 283 5.48 -20.23 9.02
N PRO A 284 5.45 -21.51 9.44
CA PRO A 284 5.35 -21.83 10.87
C PRO A 284 6.46 -21.21 11.71
N ASP A 285 7.68 -21.11 11.17
CA ASP A 285 8.82 -20.51 11.87
C ASP A 285 8.69 -19.00 11.98
N ILE A 286 8.12 -18.35 10.95
CA ILE A 286 7.95 -16.89 10.91
C ILE A 286 6.87 -16.41 11.87
N VAL A 287 5.82 -17.20 12.07
CA VAL A 287 4.69 -16.85 12.95
C VAL A 287 4.82 -17.43 14.36
N ASN A 288 5.93 -18.05 14.66
CA ASN A 288 6.25 -18.51 16.01
C ASN A 288 6.82 -17.37 16.83
N PHE A 289 6.00 -16.80 17.71
CA PHE A 289 6.39 -15.72 18.62
C PHE A 289 6.92 -16.22 19.97
N ASP A 290 7.05 -17.54 20.17
CA ASP A 290 7.52 -18.11 21.44
C ASP A 290 8.98 -17.71 21.72
N SER A 291 9.77 -17.53 20.67
CA SER A 291 11.17 -17.08 20.75
C SER A 291 11.34 -15.58 20.99
N GLU A 292 10.27 -14.78 20.87
CA GLU A 292 10.33 -13.35 21.10
C GLU A 292 10.48 -13.00 22.58
N THR A 293 11.22 -11.93 22.86
CA THR A 293 11.41 -11.46 24.23
C THR A 293 10.11 -10.91 24.81
N GLU A 294 9.93 -10.99 26.14
CA GLU A 294 8.78 -10.38 26.81
C GLU A 294 8.71 -8.87 26.56
N THR A 295 9.84 -8.20 26.42
CA THR A 295 9.87 -6.77 26.06
C THR A 295 9.26 -6.53 24.69
N THR A 296 9.60 -7.36 23.69
CA THR A 296 9.01 -7.28 22.35
C THR A 296 7.51 -7.57 22.41
N LYS A 297 7.11 -8.64 23.10
CA LYS A 297 5.69 -8.99 23.22
C LYS A 297 4.87 -7.87 23.85
N ASN A 298 5.36 -7.29 24.96
CA ASN A 298 4.69 -6.17 25.62
C ASN A 298 4.63 -4.92 24.73
N LEU A 299 5.68 -4.64 23.97
CA LEU A 299 5.72 -3.51 23.04
C LEU A 299 4.64 -3.62 21.95
N TYR A 300 4.34 -4.84 21.51
CA TYR A 300 3.30 -5.15 20.53
C TYR A 300 1.92 -5.44 21.15
N GLY A 301 1.79 -5.34 22.47
CA GLY A 301 0.50 -5.48 23.17
C GLY A 301 0.00 -6.92 23.26
N PHE A 302 0.86 -7.92 23.25
CA PHE A 302 0.47 -9.33 23.38
C PHE A 302 -0.23 -9.67 24.71
N ASP A 303 -0.02 -8.85 25.72
CA ASP A 303 -0.65 -8.94 27.05
C ASP A 303 -1.99 -8.18 27.12
N GLN A 304 -2.30 -7.38 26.11
CA GLN A 304 -3.54 -6.61 26.07
C GLN A 304 -4.69 -7.45 25.54
N LYS A 305 -5.82 -7.40 26.25
CA LYS A 305 -7.06 -7.96 25.71
C LYS A 305 -7.49 -7.11 24.54
N GLU A 306 -7.78 -7.74 23.40
CA GLU A 306 -8.45 -7.07 22.29
C GLU A 306 -9.73 -6.41 22.80
N THR A 307 -9.85 -5.10 22.58
CA THR A 307 -11.07 -4.35 22.88
C THR A 307 -12.01 -4.36 21.69
#